data_845afb3f3edc6338eecc33ccd406807c
#
_entry.id   845afb3f3edc6338eecc33ccd406807c
#
_cell.length_a   1.000
_cell.length_b   1.000
_cell.length_c   1.000
_cell.angle_alpha   90.00
_cell.angle_beta   90.00
_cell.angle_gamma   90.00
#
_symmetry.space_group_name_H-M   'P 1'
#
loop_
_entity.id
_entity.type
_entity.pdbx_description
1 polymer ?
#
loop_
_entity_poly.entity_id
_entity_poly.type
_entity_poly.pdbx_seq_one_letter_code
_entity_poly.pdbx_strand_id
1 'polypeptide(L)'
;MGEIPEGEIPANLAVMSWLGPECGIAAAKKGHEVVMCPHKSLYFDYTPCVPEDPCTYPYFTEKLPVSKVYAYDPLAGIPPEFHKYVLGGEGCNWTEYTYSQWDLDWKCWTRAAAMAEVLWTAPKSRDLKEFMPRLRAHVGHLKELGVNCATPE
;
A
#
# COMPACT_ATOMS: atom_id res chain seq x y z
N MET A 1 4.72 -1.82 20.33
CA MET A 1 5.08 -0.50 20.89
C MET A 1 5.62 0.32 19.72
N GLY A 2 4.90 1.36 19.28
CA GLY A 2 5.29 2.11 18.08
C GLY A 2 6.45 3.04 18.40
N GLU A 3 7.38 3.14 17.47
CA GLU A 3 8.57 3.99 17.54
C GLU A 3 8.25 5.48 17.28
N ILE A 4 7.21 6.03 17.93
CA ILE A 4 7.20 7.47 18.10
C ILE A 4 8.08 7.72 19.31
N PRO A 5 9.22 8.42 19.18
CA PRO A 5 10.04 8.76 20.31
C PRO A 5 9.17 9.43 21.38
N GLU A 6 9.36 9.08 22.66
CA GLU A 6 8.83 9.84 23.78
C GLU A 6 9.54 11.21 23.82
N GLY A 7 9.24 12.07 22.87
CA GLY A 7 9.84 13.36 22.69
C GLY A 7 9.12 14.17 21.63
N GLU A 8 9.36 15.46 21.60
CA GLU A 8 8.81 16.32 20.55
C GLU A 8 9.53 16.03 19.24
N ILE A 9 8.79 15.55 18.23
CA ILE A 9 9.28 15.44 16.86
C ILE A 9 9.45 16.88 16.32
N PRO A 10 10.61 17.26 15.74
CA PRO A 10 10.75 18.55 15.09
C PRO A 10 9.65 18.78 14.06
N ALA A 11 9.06 19.99 14.07
CA ALA A 11 7.89 20.33 13.25
C ALA A 11 8.11 20.22 11.72
N ASN A 12 9.36 20.22 11.28
CA ASN A 12 9.78 20.12 9.87
C ASN A 12 10.04 18.68 9.40
N LEU A 13 9.72 17.67 10.21
CA LEU A 13 9.88 16.26 9.83
C LEU A 13 8.53 15.65 9.47
N ALA A 14 8.52 14.92 8.37
CA ALA A 14 7.42 14.04 8.00
C ALA A 14 7.57 12.68 8.71
N VAL A 15 6.43 12.09 9.06
CA VAL A 15 6.35 10.79 9.74
C VAL A 15 5.87 9.72 8.77
N MET A 16 6.59 8.62 8.66
CA MET A 16 6.13 7.42 7.96
C MET A 16 5.47 6.46 8.94
N SER A 17 4.17 6.18 8.74
CA SER A 17 3.39 5.33 9.64
C SER A 17 3.32 3.90 9.11
N TRP A 18 4.31 3.06 9.46
CA TRP A 18 4.46 1.71 8.92
C TRP A 18 3.91 0.59 9.81
N LEU A 19 4.00 0.71 11.14
CA LEU A 19 3.47 -0.31 12.07
C LEU A 19 1.95 -0.44 12.00
N GLY A 20 1.27 0.68 11.85
CA GLY A 20 -0.18 0.76 11.77
C GLY A 20 -0.62 2.21 11.55
N PRO A 21 -1.91 2.47 11.36
CA PRO A 21 -2.41 3.83 11.13
C PRO A 21 -2.34 4.71 12.38
N GLU A 22 -2.28 4.14 13.58
CA GLU A 22 -2.40 4.86 14.85
C GLU A 22 -1.31 5.91 15.03
N CYS A 23 -0.08 5.57 14.65
CA CYS A 23 1.06 6.50 14.74
C CYS A 23 0.89 7.68 13.79
N GLY A 24 0.43 7.43 12.57
CA GLY A 24 0.15 8.47 11.58
C GLY A 24 -1.00 9.38 12.02
N ILE A 25 -2.09 8.80 12.56
CA ILE A 25 -3.21 9.56 13.13
C ILE A 25 -2.72 10.47 14.26
N ALA A 26 -1.90 9.95 15.17
CA ALA A 26 -1.36 10.74 16.27
C ALA A 26 -0.43 11.86 15.81
N ALA A 27 0.42 11.60 14.81
CA ALA A 27 1.30 12.58 14.23
C ALA A 27 0.54 13.69 13.49
N ALA A 28 -0.44 13.34 12.66
CA ALA A 28 -1.29 14.30 11.96
C ALA A 28 -2.04 15.22 12.94
N LYS A 29 -2.58 14.68 14.04
CA LYS A 29 -3.22 15.46 15.10
C LYS A 29 -2.28 16.44 15.81
N LYS A 30 -0.97 16.16 15.80
CA LYS A 30 0.07 17.05 16.32
C LYS A 30 0.58 18.06 15.27
N GLY A 31 0.08 18.00 14.03
CA GLY A 31 0.44 18.91 12.94
C GLY A 31 1.67 18.50 12.14
N HIS A 32 2.12 17.24 12.25
CA HIS A 32 3.20 16.72 11.42
C HIS A 32 2.65 16.19 10.09
N GLU A 33 3.40 16.38 9.03
CA GLU A 33 3.14 15.72 7.75
C GLU A 33 3.32 14.20 7.90
N VAL A 34 2.45 13.43 7.25
CA VAL A 34 2.42 11.97 7.39
C VAL A 34 2.31 11.29 6.03
N VAL A 35 3.13 10.28 5.81
CA VAL A 35 2.97 9.28 4.76
C VAL A 35 2.45 8.00 5.41
N MET A 36 1.30 7.52 4.93
CA MET A 36 0.66 6.32 5.45
C MET A 36 1.18 5.08 4.71
N CYS A 37 1.88 4.19 5.40
CA CYS A 37 2.42 2.96 4.83
C CYS A 37 2.25 1.73 5.76
N PRO A 38 1.04 1.51 6.36
CA PRO A 38 0.86 0.43 7.32
C PRO A 38 1.12 -0.93 6.68
N HIS A 39 2.02 -1.72 7.29
CA HIS A 39 2.52 -2.97 6.69
C HIS A 39 1.42 -3.96 6.31
N LYS A 40 0.36 -4.06 7.12
CA LYS A 40 -0.77 -4.98 6.85
C LYS A 40 -1.60 -4.63 5.61
N SER A 41 -1.41 -3.42 5.04
CA SER A 41 -2.20 -2.93 3.91
C SER A 41 -1.35 -2.49 2.72
N LEU A 42 -0.09 -2.10 2.94
CA LEU A 42 0.73 -1.45 1.93
C LEU A 42 2.16 -2.04 1.82
N TYR A 43 2.48 -3.18 2.48
CA TYR A 43 3.75 -3.83 2.26
C TYR A 43 3.65 -4.86 1.13
N PHE A 44 4.23 -4.51 -0.01
CA PHE A 44 4.16 -5.30 -1.24
C PHE A 44 5.19 -6.44 -1.30
N ASP A 45 6.07 -6.56 -0.33
CA ASP A 45 6.87 -7.76 -0.09
C ASP A 45 6.03 -8.95 0.41
N TYR A 46 4.83 -8.71 0.94
CA TYR A 46 3.85 -9.76 1.24
C TYR A 46 3.33 -10.43 -0.03
N THR A 47 2.91 -11.68 0.10
CA THR A 47 2.43 -12.48 -1.03
C THR A 47 1.13 -11.91 -1.62
N PRO A 48 1.04 -11.71 -2.96
CA PRO A 48 -0.18 -11.22 -3.62
C PRO A 48 -1.24 -12.28 -3.73
N CYS A 49 -1.65 -13.10 -2.96
CA CYS A 49 -2.80 -14.03 -2.97
C CYS A 49 -3.30 -14.43 -4.36
N VAL A 50 -2.47 -15.06 -5.15
CA VAL A 50 -2.88 -15.63 -6.44
C VAL A 50 -2.85 -17.16 -6.37
N PRO A 51 -3.79 -17.85 -7.09
CA PRO A 51 -3.83 -19.30 -7.08
C PRO A 51 -2.54 -19.97 -7.59
N GLU A 52 -1.80 -19.28 -8.43
CA GLU A 52 -0.59 -19.74 -9.12
C GLU A 52 0.68 -19.13 -8.52
N ASP A 53 0.72 -18.95 -7.21
CA ASP A 53 1.86 -18.36 -6.54
C ASP A 53 3.11 -19.25 -6.69
N PRO A 54 4.07 -18.91 -7.59
CA PRO A 54 5.29 -19.66 -7.75
C PRO A 54 6.26 -19.44 -6.56
N CYS A 55 5.97 -18.49 -5.72
CA CYS A 55 6.81 -18.05 -4.60
C CYS A 55 6.15 -18.35 -3.27
N THR A 56 5.99 -19.62 -2.95
CA THR A 56 5.78 -20.06 -1.56
C THR A 56 7.08 -19.86 -0.78
N TYR A 57 7.42 -18.60 -0.49
CA TYR A 57 8.45 -18.36 0.51
C TYR A 57 7.91 -18.75 1.87
N PRO A 58 8.53 -19.73 2.56
CA PRO A 58 8.00 -20.27 3.81
C PRO A 58 7.96 -19.27 4.96
N TYR A 59 8.47 -18.07 4.76
CA TYR A 59 8.63 -17.06 5.81
C TYR A 59 7.61 -15.91 5.78
N PHE A 60 6.97 -15.65 4.63
CA PHE A 60 5.87 -14.68 4.57
C PHE A 60 4.53 -15.40 4.41
N THR A 61 3.95 -15.75 5.54
CA THR A 61 2.59 -16.33 5.60
C THR A 61 1.50 -15.28 5.41
N GLU A 62 1.83 -14.00 5.52
CA GLU A 62 0.85 -12.94 5.35
C GLU A 62 0.60 -12.65 3.88
N LYS A 63 -0.68 -12.67 3.55
CA LYS A 63 -1.19 -12.42 2.21
C LYS A 63 -1.76 -11.00 2.15
N LEU A 64 -1.41 -10.29 1.08
CA LEU A 64 -1.93 -8.96 0.80
C LEU A 64 -2.57 -8.94 -0.60
N PRO A 65 -3.86 -9.32 -0.70
CA PRO A 65 -4.59 -9.28 -1.96
C PRO A 65 -4.87 -7.86 -2.43
N VAL A 66 -5.16 -7.70 -3.72
CA VAL A 66 -5.56 -6.43 -4.34
C VAL A 66 -6.75 -5.81 -3.61
N SER A 67 -7.75 -6.63 -3.29
CA SER A 67 -8.96 -6.20 -2.57
C SER A 67 -8.64 -5.53 -1.22
N LYS A 68 -7.62 -6.01 -0.50
CA LYS A 68 -7.20 -5.45 0.77
C LYS A 68 -6.47 -4.11 0.61
N VAL A 69 -5.63 -3.99 -0.44
CA VAL A 69 -5.00 -2.71 -0.79
C VAL A 69 -6.05 -1.70 -1.22
N TYR A 70 -7.00 -2.10 -2.05
CA TYR A 70 -8.08 -1.24 -2.53
C TYR A 70 -9.03 -0.77 -1.42
N ALA A 71 -9.25 -1.59 -0.40
CA ALA A 71 -10.08 -1.24 0.75
C ALA A 71 -9.40 -0.27 1.74
N TYR A 72 -8.11 -0.02 1.58
CA TYR A 72 -7.38 0.88 2.45
C TYR A 72 -7.80 2.33 2.21
N ASP A 73 -7.99 3.08 3.29
CA ASP A 73 -8.22 4.52 3.23
C ASP A 73 -7.17 5.24 4.10
N PRO A 74 -6.26 6.02 3.49
CA PRO A 74 -5.21 6.74 4.22
C PRO A 74 -5.74 7.80 5.18
N LEU A 75 -7.00 8.22 5.03
CA LEU A 75 -7.64 9.22 5.87
C LEU A 75 -8.52 8.62 6.97
N ALA A 76 -8.69 7.29 6.98
CA ALA A 76 -9.52 6.62 7.96
C ALA A 76 -9.08 6.90 9.41
N GLY A 77 -10.01 7.32 10.25
CA GLY A 77 -9.75 7.64 11.67
C GLY A 77 -9.07 9.00 11.91
N ILE A 78 -8.76 9.76 10.87
CA ILE A 78 -8.21 11.11 10.98
C ILE A 78 -9.36 12.12 10.88
N PRO A 79 -9.55 13.01 11.86
CA PRO A 79 -10.55 14.08 11.76
C PRO A 79 -10.27 15.00 10.57
N PRO A 80 -11.33 15.50 9.87
CA PRO A 80 -11.18 16.26 8.62
C PRO A 80 -10.25 17.46 8.69
N GLU A 81 -10.18 18.15 9.83
CA GLU A 81 -9.30 19.31 10.04
C GLU A 81 -7.80 18.98 9.96
N PHE A 82 -7.45 17.67 10.14
CA PHE A 82 -6.06 17.18 10.08
C PHE A 82 -5.73 16.49 8.74
N HIS A 83 -6.70 16.32 7.83
CA HIS A 83 -6.45 15.67 6.53
C HIS A 83 -5.34 16.34 5.73
N LYS A 84 -5.18 17.67 5.88
CA LYS A 84 -4.14 18.47 5.21
C LYS A 84 -2.70 18.03 5.56
N TYR A 85 -2.51 17.31 6.64
CA TYR A 85 -1.22 16.78 7.06
C TYR A 85 -0.92 15.40 6.47
N VAL A 86 -1.88 14.72 5.87
CA VAL A 86 -1.66 13.44 5.21
C VAL A 86 -1.22 13.69 3.77
N LEU A 87 0.06 13.45 3.50
CA LEU A 87 0.64 13.62 2.17
C LEU A 87 0.16 12.55 1.18
N GLY A 88 -0.26 11.40 1.70
CA GLY A 88 -0.72 10.26 0.91
C GLY A 88 -0.33 8.93 1.53
N GLY A 89 -0.13 7.92 0.67
CA GLY A 89 0.32 6.61 1.08
C GLY A 89 1.53 6.13 0.28
N GLU A 90 2.23 5.14 0.80
CA GLU A 90 3.39 4.52 0.17
C GLU A 90 3.27 3.00 0.24
N GLY A 91 3.47 2.33 -0.91
CA GLY A 91 3.60 0.89 -1.00
C GLY A 91 5.06 0.49 -0.85
N CYS A 92 5.40 -0.20 0.23
CA CYS A 92 6.78 -0.62 0.53
C CYS A 92 7.04 -2.02 -0.03
N ASN A 93 8.22 -2.25 -0.60
CA ASN A 93 8.70 -3.59 -0.93
C ASN A 93 10.11 -3.77 -0.37
N TRP A 94 10.21 -4.51 0.72
CA TRP A 94 11.48 -4.87 1.33
C TRP A 94 12.11 -6.05 0.58
N THR A 95 13.43 -6.03 0.46
CA THR A 95 14.13 -6.89 -0.50
C THR A 95 14.71 -8.17 0.08
N GLU A 96 14.43 -8.51 1.34
CA GLU A 96 14.88 -9.74 1.98
C GLU A 96 14.50 -11.00 1.19
N TYR A 97 13.35 -10.94 0.50
CA TYR A 97 12.80 -12.04 -0.30
C TYR A 97 12.44 -11.59 -1.72
N THR A 98 13.13 -10.58 -2.26
CA THR A 98 12.98 -10.09 -3.63
C THR A 98 14.34 -10.20 -4.32
N TYR A 99 14.54 -11.27 -5.08
CA TYR A 99 15.87 -11.63 -5.59
C TYR A 99 16.13 -11.16 -7.04
N SER A 100 15.09 -10.70 -7.72
CA SER A 100 15.18 -10.26 -9.10
C SER A 100 14.17 -9.18 -9.43
N GLN A 101 14.37 -8.50 -10.57
CA GLN A 101 13.36 -7.58 -11.13
C GLN A 101 12.03 -8.30 -11.41
N TRP A 102 12.11 -9.57 -11.82
CA TRP A 102 10.94 -10.42 -12.07
C TRP A 102 10.08 -10.62 -10.82
N ASP A 103 10.72 -10.85 -9.65
CA ASP A 103 10.04 -10.97 -8.36
C ASP A 103 9.43 -9.65 -7.92
N LEU A 104 10.20 -8.55 -8.11
CA LEU A 104 9.74 -7.21 -7.76
C LEU A 104 8.49 -6.83 -8.56
N ASP A 105 8.51 -7.03 -9.86
CA ASP A 105 7.40 -6.72 -10.76
C ASP A 105 6.15 -7.53 -10.36
N TRP A 106 6.32 -8.82 -10.09
CA TRP A 106 5.24 -9.70 -9.68
C TRP A 106 4.60 -9.27 -8.36
N LYS A 107 5.41 -8.84 -7.41
CA LYS A 107 4.94 -8.37 -6.10
C LYS A 107 4.27 -6.99 -6.18
N CYS A 108 4.76 -6.09 -7.02
CA CYS A 108 4.39 -4.68 -6.92
C CYS A 108 3.23 -4.28 -7.83
N TRP A 109 3.35 -4.51 -9.14
CA TRP A 109 2.60 -3.71 -10.12
C TRP A 109 1.08 -3.83 -10.05
N THR A 110 0.53 -5.00 -9.82
CA THR A 110 -0.92 -5.18 -9.69
C THR A 110 -1.47 -4.43 -8.47
N ARG A 111 -0.77 -4.49 -7.34
CA ARG A 111 -1.16 -3.82 -6.09
C ARG A 111 -0.85 -2.32 -6.12
N ALA A 112 0.23 -1.92 -6.77
CA ALA A 112 0.56 -0.51 -6.97
C ALA A 112 -0.52 0.20 -7.80
N ALA A 113 -1.10 -0.46 -8.81
CA ALA A 113 -2.23 0.08 -9.55
C ALA A 113 -3.48 0.25 -8.67
N ALA A 114 -3.75 -0.70 -7.78
CA ALA A 114 -4.86 -0.58 -6.82
C ALA A 114 -4.63 0.57 -5.82
N MET A 115 -3.40 0.71 -5.34
CA MET A 115 -3.03 1.81 -4.47
C MET A 115 -3.13 3.17 -5.18
N ALA A 116 -2.69 3.27 -6.43
CA ALA A 116 -2.85 4.47 -7.23
C ALA A 116 -4.32 4.89 -7.37
N GLU A 117 -5.22 3.93 -7.66
CA GLU A 117 -6.65 4.19 -7.69
C GLU A 117 -7.16 4.75 -6.35
N VAL A 118 -6.74 4.16 -5.24
CA VAL A 118 -7.13 4.61 -3.89
C VAL A 118 -6.65 6.02 -3.59
N LEU A 119 -5.44 6.37 -4.00
CA LEU A 119 -4.86 7.68 -3.68
C LEU A 119 -5.38 8.81 -4.58
N TRP A 120 -5.75 8.49 -5.83
CA TRP A 120 -6.16 9.49 -6.82
C TRP A 120 -7.69 9.61 -6.99
N THR A 121 -8.45 8.60 -6.54
CA THR A 121 -9.90 8.59 -6.68
C THR A 121 -10.59 8.96 -5.36
N ALA A 122 -11.49 9.92 -5.40
CA ALA A 122 -12.27 10.31 -4.23
C ALA A 122 -12.99 9.10 -3.62
N PRO A 123 -13.00 8.91 -2.28
CA PRO A 123 -13.56 7.72 -1.63
C PRO A 123 -14.97 7.35 -2.09
N LYS A 124 -15.85 8.36 -2.28
CA LYS A 124 -17.23 8.18 -2.76
C LYS A 124 -17.36 7.66 -4.19
N SER A 125 -16.28 7.73 -4.96
CA SER A 125 -16.24 7.32 -6.38
C SER A 125 -15.47 6.02 -6.58
N ARG A 126 -15.00 5.38 -5.49
CA ARG A 126 -14.29 4.11 -5.55
C ARG A 126 -15.30 2.96 -5.59
N ASP A 127 -15.18 2.09 -6.57
CA ASP A 127 -15.94 0.84 -6.68
C ASP A 127 -15.01 -0.27 -7.16
N LEU A 128 -14.78 -1.27 -6.32
CA LEU A 128 -13.91 -2.40 -6.64
C LEU A 128 -14.40 -3.17 -7.86
N LYS A 129 -15.72 -3.31 -8.04
CA LYS A 129 -16.30 -4.04 -9.18
C LYS A 129 -16.03 -3.34 -10.50
N GLU A 130 -16.08 -1.99 -10.50
CA GLU A 130 -15.75 -1.17 -11.66
C GLU A 130 -14.24 -1.09 -11.90
N PHE A 131 -13.43 -1.13 -10.83
CA PHE A 131 -11.98 -1.11 -10.92
C PHE A 131 -11.39 -2.40 -11.47
N MET A 132 -11.86 -3.57 -11.05
CA MET A 132 -11.27 -4.86 -11.39
C MET A 132 -11.16 -5.15 -12.90
N PRO A 133 -12.17 -4.86 -13.75
CA PRO A 133 -12.01 -4.98 -15.20
C PRO A 133 -10.90 -4.09 -15.78
N ARG A 134 -10.79 -2.85 -15.31
CA ARG A 134 -9.73 -1.92 -15.72
C ARG A 134 -8.36 -2.41 -15.29
N LEU A 135 -8.24 -2.92 -14.07
CA LEU A 135 -7.00 -3.51 -13.57
C LEU A 135 -6.56 -4.73 -14.40
N ARG A 136 -7.50 -5.62 -14.75
CA ARG A 136 -7.18 -6.79 -15.61
C ARG A 136 -6.68 -6.37 -16.99
N ALA A 137 -7.30 -5.37 -17.60
CA ALA A 137 -6.84 -4.82 -18.89
C ALA A 137 -5.44 -4.19 -18.75
N HIS A 138 -5.20 -3.42 -17.69
CA HIS A 138 -3.90 -2.82 -17.42
C HIS A 138 -2.80 -3.86 -17.19
N VAL A 139 -3.06 -4.89 -16.41
CA VAL A 139 -2.13 -6.02 -16.20
C VAL A 139 -1.85 -6.77 -17.51
N GLY A 140 -2.86 -6.97 -18.36
CA GLY A 140 -2.67 -7.51 -19.70
C GLY A 140 -1.69 -6.71 -20.52
N HIS A 141 -1.86 -5.38 -20.57
CA HIS A 141 -0.95 -4.49 -21.27
C HIS A 141 0.48 -4.50 -20.68
N LEU A 142 0.63 -4.51 -19.36
CA LEU A 142 1.96 -4.63 -18.73
C LEU A 142 2.66 -5.94 -19.11
N LYS A 143 1.92 -7.05 -19.16
CA LYS A 143 2.47 -8.35 -19.62
C LYS A 143 2.92 -8.33 -21.07
N GLU A 144 2.19 -7.65 -21.96
CA GLU A 144 2.64 -7.42 -23.34
C GLU A 144 3.94 -6.64 -23.45
N LEU A 145 4.21 -5.74 -22.49
CA LEU A 145 5.46 -5.01 -22.34
C LEU A 145 6.58 -5.82 -21.65
N GLY A 146 6.34 -7.08 -21.30
CA GLY A 146 7.31 -7.95 -20.66
C GLY A 146 7.40 -7.79 -19.13
N VAL A 147 6.47 -7.06 -18.51
CA VAL A 147 6.43 -6.87 -17.05
C VAL A 147 5.73 -8.06 -16.41
N ASN A 148 6.38 -8.69 -15.43
CA ASN A 148 5.79 -9.80 -14.68
C ASN A 148 4.80 -9.27 -13.63
N CYS A 149 3.52 -9.34 -13.92
CA CYS A 149 2.48 -8.91 -12.99
C CYS A 149 1.72 -10.10 -12.42
N ALA A 150 1.48 -10.10 -11.12
CA ALA A 150 0.54 -11.05 -10.51
C ALA A 150 -0.86 -10.87 -11.12
N THR A 151 -1.54 -11.98 -11.39
CA THR A 151 -2.91 -11.92 -11.92
C THR A 151 -3.84 -11.43 -10.80
N PRO A 152 -4.68 -10.40 -11.03
CA PRO A 152 -5.64 -9.95 -10.02
C PRO A 152 -6.71 -11.01 -9.80
N GLU A 153 -7.12 -11.17 -8.55
CA GLU A 153 -8.13 -12.12 -8.07
C GLU A 153 -9.48 -11.95 -8.77
#